data_9f40b491718853d03b6d52f8c3c48792
#
_entry.id   9f40b491718853d03b6d52f8c3c48792
#
_cell.length_a   1.000
_cell.length_b   1.000
_cell.length_c   1.000
_cell.angle_alpha   90.00
_cell.angle_beta   90.00
_cell.angle_gamma   90.00
#
_symmetry.space_group_name_H-M   'P 1'
#
loop_
_entity.id
_entity.type
_entity.pdbx_description
1 polymer ?
#
loop_
_entity_poly.entity_id
_entity_poly.type
_entity_poly.pdbx_seq_one_letter_code
_entity_poly.pdbx_strand_id
1 'polypeptide(L)'
;MKSIQLTESLYEYMLGASLRETDVQRRLREATASLPGAIMQIPPEQGQFMALLAELTHAKRCVEVGVYTGYSALCVALALPKDGKLIACDTDP
;
A
#
# COMPACT_ATOMS: atom_id res chain seq x y z
N MET A 1 -24.71 15.13 -10.01
CA MET A 1 -24.26 13.76 -9.69
C MET A 1 -24.21 13.56 -8.18
N LYS A 2 -24.74 12.45 -7.71
CA LYS A 2 -24.69 12.13 -6.28
C LYS A 2 -23.54 11.15 -6.02
N SER A 3 -22.84 11.36 -4.91
CA SER A 3 -21.80 10.44 -4.46
C SER A 3 -22.26 9.72 -3.19
N ILE A 4 -21.73 8.51 -3.00
CA ILE A 4 -21.99 7.74 -1.78
C ILE A 4 -21.02 8.22 -0.71
N GLN A 5 -21.54 8.56 0.46
CA GLN A 5 -20.69 8.89 1.59
C GLN A 5 -20.15 7.60 2.22
N LEU A 6 -18.83 7.51 2.34
CA LEU A 6 -18.18 6.36 2.96
C LEU A 6 -18.17 6.55 4.47
N THR A 7 -19.06 5.83 5.15
CA THR A 7 -19.09 5.84 6.61
C THR A 7 -18.03 4.91 7.19
N GLU A 8 -17.73 5.05 8.47
CA GLU A 8 -16.75 4.18 9.14
C GLU A 8 -17.15 2.70 9.03
N SER A 9 -18.43 2.38 9.24
CA SER A 9 -18.88 1.00 9.15
C SER A 9 -18.80 0.43 7.73
N LEU A 10 -19.06 1.24 6.71
CA LEU A 10 -18.88 0.83 5.32
C LEU A 10 -17.41 0.59 5.01
N TYR A 11 -16.53 1.45 5.49
CA TYR A 11 -15.09 1.30 5.30
C TYR A 11 -14.58 0.02 5.94
N GLU A 12 -14.97 -0.26 7.17
CA GLU A 12 -14.60 -1.49 7.86
C GLU A 12 -15.09 -2.73 7.12
N TYR A 13 -16.34 -2.69 6.63
CA TYR A 13 -16.88 -3.79 5.84
C TYR A 13 -16.08 -4.01 4.56
N MET A 14 -15.76 -2.92 3.85
CA MET A 14 -14.98 -3.00 2.60
C MET A 14 -13.61 -3.65 2.86
N LEU A 15 -12.90 -3.22 3.90
CA LEU A 15 -11.61 -3.81 4.24
C LEU A 15 -11.75 -5.28 4.61
N GLY A 16 -12.73 -5.62 5.43
CA GLY A 16 -12.94 -7.00 5.86
C GLY A 16 -13.30 -7.94 4.71
N ALA A 17 -14.01 -7.43 3.70
CA ALA A 17 -14.45 -8.24 2.57
C ALA A 17 -13.40 -8.34 1.45
N SER A 18 -12.51 -7.36 1.31
CA SER A 18 -11.64 -7.25 0.14
C SER A 18 -10.15 -7.30 0.41
N LEU A 19 -9.72 -6.95 1.62
CA LEU A 19 -8.29 -6.82 1.90
C LEU A 19 -7.62 -8.18 2.05
N ARG A 20 -6.53 -8.39 1.32
CA ARG A 20 -5.72 -9.62 1.35
C ARG A 20 -4.29 -9.33 1.74
N GLU A 21 -4.15 -8.59 2.80
CA GLU A 21 -2.88 -8.15 3.33
C GLU A 21 -2.11 -9.32 3.94
N THR A 22 -0.80 -9.42 3.69
CA THR A 22 0.05 -10.38 4.38
C THR A 22 0.25 -9.94 5.83
N ASP A 23 0.70 -10.87 6.67
CA ASP A 23 0.99 -10.55 8.07
C ASP A 23 2.07 -9.48 8.20
N VAL A 24 3.10 -9.53 7.36
CA VAL A 24 4.18 -8.53 7.37
C VAL A 24 3.65 -7.15 7.00
N GLN A 25 2.83 -7.06 5.96
CA GLN A 25 2.21 -5.78 5.57
C GLN A 25 1.36 -5.19 6.70
N ARG A 26 0.53 -6.03 7.31
CA ARG A 26 -0.31 -5.61 8.43
C ARG A 26 0.50 -5.09 9.60
N ARG A 27 1.55 -5.82 9.98
CA ARG A 27 2.42 -5.44 11.10
C ARG A 27 3.14 -4.12 10.82
N LEU A 28 3.62 -3.93 9.60
CA LEU A 28 4.26 -2.67 9.21
C LEU A 28 3.27 -1.50 9.29
N ARG A 29 2.06 -1.70 8.76
CA ARG A 29 1.03 -0.67 8.77
C ARG A 29 0.62 -0.29 10.19
N GLU A 30 0.42 -1.28 11.05
CA GLU A 30 0.03 -1.05 12.44
C GLU A 30 1.15 -0.35 13.23
N ALA A 31 2.40 -0.77 13.04
CA ALA A 31 3.53 -0.13 13.72
C ALA A 31 3.68 1.34 13.27
N THR A 32 3.44 1.62 12.00
CA THR A 32 3.52 2.97 11.45
C THR A 32 2.41 3.89 11.98
N ALA A 33 1.24 3.33 12.27
CA ALA A 33 0.07 4.11 12.70
C ALA A 33 0.31 4.91 13.99
N SER A 34 1.26 4.48 14.82
CA SER A 34 1.60 5.18 16.07
C SER A 34 2.72 6.21 15.92
N LEU A 35 3.28 6.38 14.74
CA LEU A 35 4.35 7.33 14.49
C LEU A 35 3.81 8.74 14.22
N PRO A 36 4.60 9.80 14.51
CA PRO A 36 4.15 11.18 14.29
C PRO A 36 3.75 11.49 12.84
N GLY A 37 4.40 10.83 11.87
CA GLY A 37 4.14 11.02 10.45
C GLY A 37 3.16 10.03 9.85
N ALA A 38 2.35 9.36 10.65
CA ALA A 38 1.47 8.27 10.19
C ALA A 38 0.56 8.65 9.01
N ILE A 39 0.17 9.92 8.91
CA ILE A 39 -0.68 10.42 7.82
C ILE A 39 -0.02 10.29 6.45
N MET A 40 1.30 10.15 6.40
CA MET A 40 2.03 9.97 5.14
C MET A 40 1.91 8.53 4.59
N GLN A 41 1.46 7.60 5.42
CA GLN A 41 1.25 6.23 4.98
C GLN A 41 -0.04 6.12 4.19
N ILE A 42 0.01 5.45 3.04
CA ILE A 42 -1.20 5.18 2.25
C ILE A 42 -2.11 4.20 2.99
N PRO A 43 -3.42 4.24 2.76
CA PRO A 43 -4.31 3.24 3.34
C PRO A 43 -4.14 1.88 2.66
N PRO A 44 -4.52 0.78 3.34
CA PRO A 44 -4.27 -0.57 2.82
C PRO A 44 -5.00 -0.88 1.52
N GLU A 45 -6.19 -0.35 1.29
CA GLU A 45 -6.91 -0.56 0.02
C GLU A 45 -6.19 0.10 -1.15
N GLN A 46 -5.51 1.23 -0.93
CA GLN A 46 -4.69 1.84 -1.96
C GLN A 46 -3.48 0.97 -2.28
N GLY A 47 -2.82 0.43 -1.26
CA GLY A 47 -1.70 -0.48 -1.46
C GLY A 47 -2.09 -1.71 -2.26
N GLN A 48 -3.24 -2.29 -1.96
CA GLN A 48 -3.75 -3.45 -2.70
C GLN A 48 -4.09 -3.09 -4.15
N PHE A 49 -4.66 -1.91 -4.37
CA PHE A 49 -4.95 -1.43 -5.73
C PHE A 49 -3.67 -1.22 -6.54
N MET A 50 -2.65 -0.63 -5.93
CA MET A 50 -1.35 -0.45 -6.59
C MET A 50 -0.73 -1.80 -6.97
N ALA A 51 -0.83 -2.78 -6.09
CA ALA A 51 -0.35 -4.14 -6.38
C ALA A 51 -1.09 -4.74 -7.57
N LEU A 52 -2.40 -4.56 -7.64
CA LEU A 52 -3.21 -5.02 -8.78
C LEU A 52 -2.75 -4.37 -10.09
N LEU A 53 -2.50 -3.06 -10.08
CA LEU A 53 -2.01 -2.34 -11.27
C LEU A 53 -0.65 -2.86 -11.71
N ALA A 54 0.25 -3.14 -10.76
CA ALA A 54 1.56 -3.69 -11.07
C ALA A 54 1.43 -5.07 -11.75
N GLU A 55 0.53 -5.92 -11.27
CA GLU A 55 0.29 -7.22 -11.87
C GLU A 55 -0.36 -7.11 -13.25
N LEU A 56 -1.38 -6.25 -13.40
CA LEU A 56 -2.08 -6.07 -14.67
C LEU A 56 -1.17 -5.53 -15.78
N THR A 57 -0.21 -4.69 -15.43
CA THR A 57 0.73 -4.11 -16.41
C THR A 57 1.96 -4.99 -16.62
N HIS A 58 2.07 -6.13 -15.93
CA HIS A 58 3.24 -7.00 -15.96
C HIS A 58 4.52 -6.24 -15.63
N ALA A 59 4.44 -5.36 -14.65
CA ALA A 59 5.56 -4.50 -14.26
C ALA A 59 6.72 -5.34 -13.72
N LYS A 60 7.93 -5.05 -14.17
CA LYS A 60 9.15 -5.67 -13.67
C LYS A 60 10.07 -4.68 -13.00
N ARG A 61 9.98 -3.40 -13.37
CA ARG A 61 10.81 -2.35 -12.81
C ARG A 61 9.94 -1.20 -12.37
N CYS A 62 10.03 -0.86 -11.10
CA CYS A 62 9.25 0.21 -10.51
C CYS A 62 10.16 1.18 -9.76
N VAL A 63 9.76 2.44 -9.73
CA VAL A 63 10.45 3.47 -8.96
C VAL A 63 9.42 4.12 -8.05
N GLU A 64 9.76 4.25 -6.77
CA GLU A 64 8.95 4.97 -5.81
C GLU A 64 9.75 6.17 -5.30
N VAL A 65 9.14 7.35 -5.33
CA VAL A 65 9.74 8.56 -4.80
C VAL A 65 8.95 8.95 -3.54
N GLY A 66 9.64 8.96 -2.40
CA GLY A 66 9.01 9.10 -1.10
C GLY A 66 8.61 7.75 -0.54
N VAL A 67 9.29 7.30 0.49
CA VAL A 67 9.18 5.91 1.00
C VAL A 67 8.56 5.85 2.38
N TYR A 68 8.88 6.79 3.23
CA TYR A 68 8.50 6.84 4.64
C TYR A 68 8.87 5.53 5.33
N THR A 69 7.92 4.72 5.81
CA THR A 69 8.23 3.45 6.48
C THR A 69 8.23 2.26 5.53
N GLY A 70 7.87 2.45 4.26
CA GLY A 70 7.98 1.44 3.23
C GLY A 70 6.74 0.62 2.96
N TYR A 71 5.58 1.01 3.47
CA TYR A 71 4.37 0.21 3.28
C TYR A 71 3.96 0.11 1.79
N SER A 72 3.90 1.23 1.08
CA SER A 72 3.56 1.21 -0.35
C SER A 72 4.61 0.47 -1.18
N ALA A 73 5.89 0.67 -0.85
CA ALA A 73 6.99 -0.05 -1.51
C ALA A 73 6.83 -1.56 -1.32
N LEU A 74 6.50 -2.00 -0.11
CA LEU A 74 6.27 -3.42 0.18
C LEU A 74 5.08 -3.97 -0.62
N CYS A 75 3.98 -3.23 -0.68
CA CYS A 75 2.80 -3.65 -1.44
C CYS A 75 3.11 -3.88 -2.91
N VAL A 76 3.84 -2.96 -3.54
CA VAL A 76 4.21 -3.07 -4.95
C VAL A 76 5.26 -4.16 -5.15
N ALA A 77 6.28 -4.21 -4.31
CA ALA A 77 7.35 -5.19 -4.44
C ALA A 77 6.84 -6.63 -4.37
N LEU A 78 5.88 -6.91 -3.48
CA LEU A 78 5.28 -8.23 -3.36
C LEU A 78 4.49 -8.65 -4.60
N ALA A 79 4.05 -7.68 -5.40
CA ALA A 79 3.31 -7.94 -6.64
C ALA A 79 4.21 -8.16 -7.85
N LEU A 80 5.52 -7.89 -7.73
CA LEU A 80 6.45 -8.06 -8.83
C LEU A 80 6.87 -9.52 -8.99
N PRO A 81 7.27 -9.95 -10.19
CA PRO A 81 7.83 -11.28 -10.40
C PRO A 81 9.20 -11.41 -9.74
N LYS A 82 9.73 -12.64 -9.68
CA LYS A 82 11.02 -12.92 -9.01
C LYS A 82 12.17 -12.09 -9.58
N ASP A 83 12.14 -11.81 -10.88
CA ASP A 83 13.16 -10.99 -11.55
C ASP A 83 12.80 -9.49 -11.52
N GLY A 84 11.75 -9.12 -10.81
CA GLY A 84 11.33 -7.74 -10.67
C GLY A 84 12.22 -6.95 -9.71
N LYS A 85 12.20 -5.62 -9.85
CA LYS A 85 12.97 -4.71 -9.02
C LYS A 85 12.17 -3.44 -8.74
N LEU A 86 12.17 -3.03 -7.50
CA LEU A 86 11.65 -1.72 -7.10
C LEU A 86 12.79 -0.90 -6.53
N ILE A 87 12.95 0.32 -7.04
CA ILE A 87 13.92 1.27 -6.51
C ILE A 87 13.15 2.32 -5.73
N ALA A 88 13.44 2.41 -4.44
CA ALA A 88 12.78 3.36 -3.55
C ALA A 88 13.74 4.49 -3.20
N CYS A 89 13.31 5.73 -3.44
CA CYS A 89 14.12 6.92 -3.26
C CYS A 89 13.50 7.82 -2.20
N ASP A 90 14.32 8.24 -1.22
CA ASP A 90 13.89 9.19 -0.21
C ASP A 90 15.04 10.10 0.17
N THR A 91 14.71 11.28 0.71
CA THR A 91 15.68 12.24 1.20
C THR A 91 15.92 12.12 2.71
N ASP A 92 15.05 11.41 3.42
CA ASP A 92 15.16 11.19 4.85
C ASP A 92 16.05 9.95 5.10
N PRO A 93 17.16 10.09 5.84
CA PRO A 93 18.07 8.98 6.13
C PRO A 93 17.49 7.92 7.05
#